data_5237bfdb13e07b9a85fc5bd63536c0ab
#
_entry.id   5237bfdb13e07b9a85fc5bd63536c0ab
#
_cell.length_a   1.000
_cell.length_b   1.000
_cell.length_c   1.000
_cell.angle_alpha   90.00
_cell.angle_beta   90.00
_cell.angle_gamma   90.00
#
_symmetry.space_group_name_H-M   'P 1'
#
loop_
_entity.id
_entity.type
_entity.pdbx_description
1 polymer ?
#
loop_
_entity_poly.entity_id
_entity_poly.type
_entity_poly.pdbx_seq_one_letter_code
_entity_poly.pdbx_strand_id
1 'polypeptide(L)'
;MKAKKTPTPSRSIAGIDLPLCLLVILFSGFTDSIWGQLVKPQTALLRSFSGQFVVRAGDLTKPGTLVTTNEDLVRLEPNLVTVSCERMKQLLFRELDAGNEWRGKIYLVLIASDTPGRPVTILSERFRNSWQYKVELPDRIEPARYVRAIVQVLLLELANRSDSGHAAEIPVWLSDGFAQLLLAANELEIILPPPRPGTNGLKLISTSVNVRKTSPIESACSKLKSRSPLSFYELSWPAEDQWSADAAELYHNSAQLFVYQLLQLKEGQACMRALLSKLPQRLNWQLAFLDSFQPYFQRAVDIEKWWALQIVHLGRRNMEQHTWSFDESQRKLDEVLHASMQIHTGQDELPLHTTVSLSAVIRDSKNSVSSETLLVKVRELAMLRSRIAPEFAPLVEKYLQLLETYLQHESPSPARVQEVLAQFEELDALRALVRPRLKPDVVRHP
;
A
#
# COMPACT_ATOMS: atom_id res chain seq x y z
N MET A 1 23.58 -59.43 -40.49
CA MET A 1 23.61 -60.73 -39.72
C MET A 1 22.38 -60.73 -38.80
N LYS A 2 21.47 -61.66 -39.13
CA LYS A 2 20.60 -62.56 -38.33
C LYS A 2 20.04 -61.99 -37.05
N ALA A 3 18.80 -61.62 -37.04
CA ALA A 3 17.55 -62.34 -36.71
C ALA A 3 17.62 -63.31 -35.54
N LYS A 4 16.84 -63.05 -34.48
CA LYS A 4 16.17 -64.14 -33.76
C LYS A 4 14.84 -63.69 -33.17
N LYS A 5 13.81 -64.41 -33.56
CA LYS A 5 12.37 -64.31 -33.19
C LYS A 5 12.09 -65.17 -31.95
N THR A 6 11.09 -64.72 -31.16
CA THR A 6 9.93 -65.40 -30.55
C THR A 6 10.18 -66.50 -29.47
N PRO A 7 9.16 -66.94 -28.68
CA PRO A 7 7.70 -66.78 -28.81
C PRO A 7 6.93 -66.56 -27.47
N THR A 8 5.65 -66.20 -27.60
CA THR A 8 4.52 -66.40 -26.65
C THR A 8 4.27 -67.93 -26.31
N PRO A 9 3.59 -68.16 -25.16
CA PRO A 9 2.35 -68.90 -25.32
C PRO A 9 1.16 -68.44 -24.49
N SER A 10 0.04 -68.58 -25.16
CA SER A 10 -1.32 -68.59 -24.63
C SER A 10 -1.62 -69.80 -23.73
N ARG A 11 -2.48 -69.68 -22.74
CA ARG A 11 -3.36 -70.73 -22.26
C ARG A 11 -4.64 -70.19 -21.67
N SER A 12 -5.74 -70.49 -22.28
CA SER A 12 -7.12 -70.48 -21.80
C SER A 12 -7.38 -71.79 -20.99
N ILE A 13 -8.30 -71.73 -20.04
CA ILE A 13 -9.25 -72.79 -19.59
C ILE A 13 -10.28 -72.09 -18.71
N ALA A 14 -11.55 -71.94 -19.17
CA ALA A 14 -12.77 -72.61 -18.83
C ALA A 14 -13.16 -72.56 -17.33
N GLY A 15 -14.18 -71.83 -16.89
CA GLY A 15 -15.61 -72.16 -16.94
C GLY A 15 -16.04 -73.09 -15.81
N ILE A 16 -16.83 -72.60 -14.82
CA ILE A 16 -17.76 -73.44 -14.05
C ILE A 16 -18.92 -72.56 -13.53
N ASP A 17 -20.12 -73.15 -13.66
CA ASP A 17 -21.48 -72.61 -13.46
C ASP A 17 -21.96 -72.35 -12.02
N LEU A 18 -23.05 -71.58 -11.94
CA LEU A 18 -23.95 -71.40 -10.79
C LEU A 18 -24.45 -72.69 -10.15
N PRO A 19 -24.97 -72.67 -8.87
CA PRO A 19 -26.43 -72.40 -8.72
C PRO A 19 -26.81 -71.55 -7.51
N LEU A 20 -27.88 -70.89 -7.74
CA LEU A 20 -29.01 -70.41 -6.91
C LEU A 20 -29.24 -71.22 -5.63
N CYS A 21 -29.30 -70.58 -4.47
CA CYS A 21 -30.11 -71.02 -3.32
C CYS A 21 -30.68 -69.82 -2.55
N LEU A 22 -31.96 -69.69 -2.69
CA LEU A 22 -32.89 -68.85 -1.96
C LEU A 22 -33.07 -69.42 -0.53
N LEU A 23 -32.89 -68.63 0.51
CA LEU A 23 -33.46 -68.95 1.82
C LEU A 23 -33.90 -67.69 2.52
N VAL A 24 -35.23 -67.53 2.61
CA VAL A 24 -35.96 -66.58 3.40
C VAL A 24 -35.98 -67.04 4.86
N ILE A 25 -35.52 -66.23 5.79
CA ILE A 25 -35.90 -66.36 7.20
C ILE A 25 -36.21 -64.97 7.75
N LEU A 26 -37.52 -64.79 8.02
CA LEU A 26 -38.11 -63.76 8.86
C LEU A 26 -37.70 -63.99 10.32
N PHE A 27 -37.09 -63.00 10.98
CA PHE A 27 -37.22 -62.83 12.41
C PHE A 27 -37.26 -61.36 12.79
N SER A 28 -38.39 -61.01 13.33
CA SER A 28 -38.70 -59.78 14.02
C SER A 28 -37.81 -59.58 15.24
N GLY A 29 -37.26 -58.41 15.36
CA GLY A 29 -36.58 -57.99 16.59
C GLY A 29 -36.37 -56.47 16.58
N PHE A 30 -37.30 -55.76 17.21
CA PHE A 30 -37.16 -54.37 17.58
C PHE A 30 -35.88 -54.13 18.35
N THR A 31 -34.97 -53.35 17.78
CA THR A 31 -34.02 -52.57 18.56
C THR A 31 -33.93 -51.20 17.93
N ASP A 32 -34.50 -50.21 18.57
CA ASP A 32 -34.29 -48.80 18.35
C ASP A 32 -32.80 -48.48 18.42
N SER A 33 -32.11 -48.58 17.30
CA SER A 33 -30.81 -47.98 17.15
C SER A 33 -31.01 -46.57 16.62
N ILE A 34 -30.94 -45.60 17.52
CA ILE A 34 -30.77 -44.19 17.22
C ILE A 34 -29.46 -44.07 16.42
N TRP A 35 -29.56 -44.20 15.11
CA TRP A 35 -28.53 -43.75 14.22
C TRP A 35 -28.59 -42.23 14.25
N GLY A 36 -27.77 -41.67 15.15
CA GLY A 36 -27.44 -40.26 15.06
C GLY A 36 -26.96 -39.99 13.65
N GLN A 37 -27.81 -39.34 12.87
CA GLN A 37 -27.41 -38.77 11.60
C GLN A 37 -26.27 -37.85 11.91
N LEU A 38 -25.05 -38.30 11.61
CA LEU A 38 -23.90 -37.44 11.43
C LEU A 38 -24.30 -36.44 10.34
N VAL A 39 -24.87 -35.32 10.75
CA VAL A 39 -25.08 -34.18 9.90
C VAL A 39 -23.68 -33.80 9.40
N LYS A 40 -23.33 -34.27 8.19
CA LYS A 40 -22.15 -33.78 7.49
C LYS A 40 -22.30 -32.27 7.48
N PRO A 41 -21.31 -31.52 8.05
CA PRO A 41 -21.40 -30.08 8.02
C PRO A 41 -21.62 -29.65 6.59
N GLN A 42 -22.79 -29.04 6.32
CA GLN A 42 -23.08 -28.48 5.01
C GLN A 42 -22.13 -27.32 4.82
N THR A 43 -21.03 -27.58 4.11
CA THR A 43 -20.11 -26.53 3.69
C THR A 43 -20.87 -25.57 2.79
N ALA A 44 -21.26 -24.43 3.33
CA ALA A 44 -21.96 -23.41 2.56
C ALA A 44 -21.08 -22.93 1.41
N LEU A 45 -21.53 -23.14 0.18
CA LEU A 45 -20.92 -22.63 -1.03
C LEU A 45 -21.60 -21.31 -1.39
N LEU A 46 -20.88 -20.21 -1.25
CA LEU A 46 -21.36 -18.89 -1.67
C LEU A 46 -20.73 -18.51 -3.01
N ARG A 47 -21.56 -17.97 -3.90
CA ARG A 47 -21.10 -17.43 -5.18
C ARG A 47 -21.18 -15.91 -5.18
N SER A 48 -20.20 -15.27 -5.77
CA SER A 48 -20.23 -13.83 -6.00
C SER A 48 -21.25 -13.44 -7.09
N PHE A 49 -21.55 -12.16 -7.19
CA PHE A 49 -22.51 -11.63 -8.17
C PHE A 49 -22.14 -11.98 -9.62
N SER A 50 -20.88 -11.89 -10.02
CA SER A 50 -20.42 -12.28 -11.36
C SER A 50 -20.38 -13.81 -11.57
N GLY A 51 -20.47 -14.60 -10.49
CA GLY A 51 -20.31 -16.05 -10.50
C GLY A 51 -18.87 -16.53 -10.66
N GLN A 52 -17.89 -15.63 -10.76
CA GLN A 52 -16.48 -15.96 -10.88
C GLN A 52 -15.89 -16.52 -9.59
N PHE A 53 -16.23 -15.90 -8.46
CA PHE A 53 -15.73 -16.31 -7.15
C PHE A 53 -16.69 -17.26 -6.47
N VAL A 54 -16.16 -18.38 -6.00
CA VAL A 54 -16.90 -19.40 -5.25
C VAL A 54 -16.23 -19.57 -3.90
N VAL A 55 -16.85 -19.10 -2.84
CA VAL A 55 -16.32 -19.16 -1.48
C VAL A 55 -16.86 -20.37 -0.76
N ARG A 56 -15.98 -21.19 -0.24
CA ARG A 56 -16.27 -22.33 0.62
C ARG A 56 -15.74 -22.02 2.02
N ALA A 57 -16.64 -21.96 2.99
CA ALA A 57 -16.23 -21.96 4.39
C ALA A 57 -16.05 -23.41 4.83
N GLY A 58 -14.89 -23.74 5.38
CA GLY A 58 -14.68 -24.94 6.18
C GLY A 58 -15.53 -24.85 7.45
N ASP A 59 -15.40 -25.81 8.33
CA ASP A 59 -16.12 -25.85 9.62
C ASP A 59 -15.68 -24.68 10.51
N LEU A 60 -16.22 -23.47 10.26
CA LEU A 60 -15.95 -22.25 11.05
C LEU A 60 -16.72 -22.25 12.38
N THR A 61 -17.45 -23.35 12.69
CA THR A 61 -18.36 -23.43 13.84
C THR A 61 -17.63 -23.66 15.18
N LYS A 62 -16.35 -23.94 15.17
CA LYS A 62 -15.57 -23.94 16.41
C LYS A 62 -15.19 -22.49 16.75
N PRO A 63 -15.82 -21.89 17.77
CA PRO A 63 -15.28 -20.65 18.30
C PRO A 63 -13.87 -20.97 18.82
N GLY A 64 -12.86 -20.58 18.06
CA GLY A 64 -11.47 -20.70 18.50
C GLY A 64 -11.35 -20.03 19.86
N THR A 65 -10.95 -20.80 20.85
CA THR A 65 -10.88 -20.40 22.27
C THR A 65 -9.75 -19.40 22.55
N LEU A 66 -9.09 -18.89 21.50
CA LEU A 66 -8.05 -17.90 21.63
C LEU A 66 -8.60 -16.54 21.16
N VAL A 67 -9.00 -15.74 22.12
CA VAL A 67 -9.17 -14.29 21.97
C VAL A 67 -7.77 -13.70 21.77
N THR A 68 -7.21 -13.86 20.57
CA THR A 68 -6.05 -13.05 20.18
C THR A 68 -6.59 -11.67 19.85
N THR A 69 -6.43 -10.75 20.77
CA THR A 69 -6.63 -9.30 20.59
C THR A 69 -5.55 -8.71 19.67
N ASN A 70 -5.41 -9.24 18.47
CA ASN A 70 -4.61 -8.59 17.43
C ASN A 70 -5.59 -7.77 16.61
N GLU A 71 -5.64 -6.48 16.90
CA GLU A 71 -6.49 -5.47 16.21
C GLU A 71 -6.16 -5.34 14.71
N ASP A 72 -5.02 -5.87 14.28
CA ASP A 72 -4.51 -5.77 12.91
C ASP A 72 -5.05 -6.86 11.95
N LEU A 73 -5.78 -7.86 12.45
CA LEU A 73 -6.28 -8.97 11.64
C LEU A 73 -7.76 -8.81 11.29
N VAL A 74 -8.07 -8.95 10.00
CA VAL A 74 -9.45 -8.99 9.52
C VAL A 74 -9.96 -10.44 9.55
N ARG A 75 -11.16 -10.64 10.11
CA ARG A 75 -11.87 -11.90 10.01
C ARG A 75 -12.59 -12.00 8.67
N LEU A 76 -12.26 -13.01 7.90
CA LEU A 76 -12.87 -13.29 6.62
C LEU A 76 -14.20 -14.06 6.79
N GLU A 77 -15.30 -13.39 6.53
CA GLU A 77 -16.61 -14.02 6.43
C GLU A 77 -16.94 -14.30 4.95
N PRO A 78 -17.58 -15.42 4.61
CA PRO A 78 -17.85 -15.79 3.21
C PRO A 78 -18.57 -14.70 2.41
N ASN A 79 -19.55 -14.01 3.01
CA ASN A 79 -20.27 -12.91 2.39
C ASN A 79 -19.38 -11.70 2.12
N LEU A 80 -18.53 -11.36 3.09
CA LEU A 80 -17.55 -10.27 2.95
C LEU A 80 -16.57 -10.59 1.82
N VAL A 81 -16.04 -11.80 1.77
CA VAL A 81 -15.08 -12.25 0.76
C VAL A 81 -15.69 -12.17 -0.64
N THR A 82 -16.93 -12.58 -0.86
CA THR A 82 -17.57 -12.48 -2.18
C THR A 82 -17.68 -11.03 -2.65
N VAL A 83 -18.05 -10.10 -1.78
CA VAL A 83 -18.18 -8.68 -2.12
C VAL A 83 -16.83 -8.02 -2.32
N SER A 84 -15.87 -8.26 -1.42
CA SER A 84 -14.53 -7.65 -1.51
C SER A 84 -13.77 -8.12 -2.75
N CYS A 85 -13.89 -9.40 -3.14
CA CYS A 85 -13.27 -9.91 -4.35
C CYS A 85 -13.81 -9.24 -5.63
N GLU A 86 -15.14 -9.02 -5.72
CA GLU A 86 -15.73 -8.29 -6.85
C GLU A 86 -15.26 -6.84 -6.91
N ARG A 87 -15.15 -6.17 -5.75
CA ARG A 87 -14.60 -4.81 -5.67
C ARG A 87 -13.16 -4.75 -6.13
N MET A 88 -12.31 -5.64 -5.61
CA MET A 88 -10.91 -5.73 -6.02
C MET A 88 -10.76 -6.00 -7.51
N LYS A 89 -11.57 -6.90 -8.08
CA LYS A 89 -11.62 -7.15 -9.52
C LYS A 89 -11.95 -5.88 -10.30
N GLN A 90 -13.02 -5.18 -9.93
CA GLN A 90 -13.43 -3.94 -10.61
C GLN A 90 -12.35 -2.88 -10.56
N LEU A 91 -11.70 -2.71 -9.42
CA LEU A 91 -10.62 -1.74 -9.24
C LEU A 91 -9.39 -2.12 -10.07
N LEU A 92 -8.93 -3.37 -9.99
CA LEU A 92 -7.78 -3.85 -10.76
C LEU A 92 -8.01 -3.74 -12.26
N PHE A 93 -9.20 -4.12 -12.73
CA PHE A 93 -9.53 -4.08 -14.16
C PHE A 93 -9.64 -2.65 -14.67
N ARG A 94 -10.10 -1.71 -13.83
CA ARG A 94 -10.07 -0.27 -14.16
C ARG A 94 -8.64 0.25 -14.28
N GLU A 95 -7.74 -0.10 -13.35
CA GLU A 95 -6.33 0.29 -13.42
C GLU A 95 -5.61 -0.27 -14.66
N LEU A 96 -6.03 -1.44 -15.12
CA LEU A 96 -5.50 -2.10 -16.31
C LEU A 96 -6.24 -1.73 -17.61
N ASP A 97 -7.32 -0.97 -17.53
CA ASP A 97 -8.24 -0.74 -18.67
C ASP A 97 -8.64 -2.08 -19.33
N ALA A 98 -8.94 -3.08 -18.51
CA ALA A 98 -9.33 -4.41 -18.94
C ALA A 98 -10.85 -4.58 -18.89
N GLY A 99 -11.40 -5.32 -19.87
CA GLY A 99 -12.82 -5.66 -19.89
C GLY A 99 -13.23 -6.52 -18.68
N ASN A 100 -14.48 -6.36 -18.22
CA ASN A 100 -14.99 -7.03 -17.02
C ASN A 100 -15.31 -8.52 -17.21
N GLU A 101 -15.05 -9.09 -18.39
CA GLU A 101 -15.24 -10.50 -18.69
C GLU A 101 -14.23 -11.36 -17.91
N TRP A 102 -14.64 -12.57 -17.57
CA TRP A 102 -13.76 -13.56 -16.93
C TRP A 102 -13.88 -14.93 -17.63
N ARG A 103 -12.81 -15.73 -17.57
CA ARG A 103 -12.76 -17.08 -18.16
C ARG A 103 -12.55 -18.16 -17.11
N GLY A 104 -11.74 -17.88 -16.09
CA GLY A 104 -11.37 -18.82 -15.04
C GLY A 104 -12.17 -18.62 -13.75
N LYS A 105 -12.72 -19.71 -13.17
CA LYS A 105 -13.33 -19.67 -11.84
C LYS A 105 -12.28 -19.65 -10.75
N ILE A 106 -12.56 -18.90 -9.68
CA ILE A 106 -11.70 -18.77 -8.52
C ILE A 106 -12.44 -19.35 -7.31
N TYR A 107 -11.90 -20.41 -6.75
CA TYR A 107 -12.42 -21.09 -5.57
C TYR A 107 -11.64 -20.62 -4.34
N LEU A 108 -12.31 -19.97 -3.41
CA LEU A 108 -11.73 -19.47 -2.17
C LEU A 108 -12.13 -20.40 -1.03
N VAL A 109 -11.14 -21.00 -0.38
CA VAL A 109 -11.36 -21.92 0.74
C VAL A 109 -10.90 -21.22 2.02
N LEU A 110 -11.85 -20.89 2.89
CA LEU A 110 -11.54 -20.32 4.19
C LEU A 110 -11.25 -21.45 5.16
N ILE A 111 -10.07 -21.38 5.79
CA ILE A 111 -9.59 -22.40 6.71
C ILE A 111 -9.47 -21.76 8.11
N ALA A 112 -10.13 -22.39 9.09
CA ALA A 112 -9.96 -21.96 10.48
C ALA A 112 -8.47 -22.01 10.86
N SER A 113 -7.93 -20.92 11.37
CA SER A 113 -6.54 -20.80 11.73
C SER A 113 -6.37 -20.65 13.24
N ASP A 114 -5.81 -21.67 13.87
CA ASP A 114 -5.44 -21.63 15.28
C ASP A 114 -4.10 -20.92 15.52
N THR A 115 -3.35 -20.67 14.42
CA THR A 115 -2.03 -20.01 14.48
C THR A 115 -1.99 -18.77 13.60
N PRO A 116 -1.57 -17.62 14.12
CA PRO A 116 -1.30 -16.46 13.30
C PRO A 116 -0.14 -16.76 12.34
N GLY A 117 -0.29 -16.34 11.06
CA GLY A 117 0.78 -16.48 10.06
C GLY A 117 0.68 -17.68 9.12
N ARG A 118 -0.40 -18.49 9.17
CA ARG A 118 -0.60 -19.56 8.18
C ARG A 118 -0.41 -19.05 6.74
N PRO A 119 0.38 -19.74 5.89
CA PRO A 119 0.61 -19.32 4.53
C PRO A 119 -0.67 -19.34 3.69
N VAL A 120 -0.79 -18.37 2.78
CA VAL A 120 -1.80 -18.38 1.71
C VAL A 120 -1.27 -19.27 0.60
N THR A 121 -2.11 -20.17 0.11
CA THR A 121 -1.75 -21.07 -1.00
C THR A 121 -2.61 -20.75 -2.21
N ILE A 122 -2.00 -20.55 -3.35
CA ILE A 122 -2.69 -20.33 -4.64
C ILE A 122 -2.28 -21.46 -5.58
N LEU A 123 -3.27 -22.21 -6.04
CA LEU A 123 -3.09 -23.31 -6.98
C LEU A 123 -3.81 -22.98 -8.29
N SER A 124 -3.12 -23.17 -9.40
CA SER A 124 -3.67 -23.04 -10.75
C SER A 124 -3.80 -24.44 -11.35
N GLU A 125 -5.00 -24.84 -11.70
CA GLU A 125 -5.28 -26.16 -12.28
C GLU A 125 -5.93 -25.99 -13.66
N ARG A 126 -5.47 -26.75 -14.64
CA ARG A 126 -6.08 -26.78 -15.96
C ARG A 126 -7.16 -27.85 -16.00
N PHE A 127 -8.39 -27.43 -16.20
CA PHE A 127 -9.52 -28.34 -16.36
C PHE A 127 -10.11 -28.21 -17.77
N ARG A 128 -9.97 -29.24 -18.57
CA ARG A 128 -10.32 -29.23 -20.02
C ARG A 128 -9.55 -28.10 -20.72
N ASN A 129 -10.27 -27.10 -21.25
CA ASN A 129 -9.69 -25.96 -21.98
C ASN A 129 -9.70 -24.65 -21.17
N SER A 130 -9.92 -24.69 -19.86
CA SER A 130 -9.95 -23.51 -19.01
C SER A 130 -9.12 -23.71 -17.75
N TRP A 131 -8.57 -22.63 -17.24
CA TRP A 131 -7.88 -22.60 -15.97
C TRP A 131 -8.88 -22.38 -14.82
N GLN A 132 -8.66 -23.05 -13.72
CA GLN A 132 -9.34 -22.87 -12.46
C GLN A 132 -8.31 -22.57 -11.37
N TYR A 133 -8.71 -21.76 -10.42
CA TYR A 133 -7.82 -21.30 -9.36
C TYR A 133 -8.40 -21.68 -8.02
N LYS A 134 -7.59 -22.22 -7.15
CA LYS A 134 -7.94 -22.52 -5.76
C LYS A 134 -7.06 -21.68 -4.87
N VAL A 135 -7.67 -20.86 -3.99
CA VAL A 135 -6.98 -20.02 -3.02
C VAL A 135 -7.38 -20.47 -1.62
N GLU A 136 -6.41 -20.91 -0.84
CA GLU A 136 -6.61 -21.26 0.56
C GLU A 136 -6.19 -20.08 1.43
N LEU A 137 -7.15 -19.56 2.20
CA LEU A 137 -6.99 -18.39 3.05
C LEU A 137 -7.26 -18.76 4.50
N PRO A 138 -6.44 -18.30 5.47
CA PRO A 138 -6.83 -18.35 6.87
C PRO A 138 -8.04 -17.45 7.11
N ASP A 139 -8.92 -17.85 8.02
CA ASP A 139 -10.12 -17.08 8.39
C ASP A 139 -9.79 -15.74 9.07
N ARG A 140 -8.55 -15.59 9.56
CA ARG A 140 -7.99 -14.35 10.11
C ARG A 140 -6.68 -14.04 9.41
N ILE A 141 -6.61 -12.89 8.77
CA ILE A 141 -5.50 -12.50 7.91
C ILE A 141 -5.28 -10.98 7.95
N GLU A 142 -4.04 -10.56 7.77
CA GLU A 142 -3.71 -9.16 7.57
C GLU A 142 -4.35 -8.62 6.29
N PRO A 143 -4.94 -7.41 6.30
CA PRO A 143 -5.58 -6.80 5.14
C PRO A 143 -4.71 -6.79 3.88
N ALA A 144 -3.46 -6.36 4.01
CA ALA A 144 -2.52 -6.29 2.90
C ALA A 144 -2.25 -7.65 2.27
N ARG A 145 -2.13 -8.68 3.10
CA ARG A 145 -1.88 -10.05 2.67
C ARG A 145 -3.08 -10.67 1.97
N TYR A 146 -4.30 -10.37 2.45
CA TYR A 146 -5.53 -10.78 1.78
C TYR A 146 -5.66 -10.13 0.40
N VAL A 147 -5.50 -8.80 0.31
CA VAL A 147 -5.60 -8.07 -0.96
C VAL A 147 -4.56 -8.58 -1.96
N ARG A 148 -3.31 -8.82 -1.51
CA ARG A 148 -2.26 -9.39 -2.36
C ARG A 148 -2.64 -10.73 -2.94
N ALA A 149 -3.20 -11.64 -2.14
CA ALA A 149 -3.62 -12.96 -2.59
C ALA A 149 -4.71 -12.88 -3.67
N ILE A 150 -5.70 -11.99 -3.47
CA ILE A 150 -6.78 -11.81 -4.45
C ILE A 150 -6.25 -11.14 -5.73
N VAL A 151 -5.40 -10.12 -5.61
CA VAL A 151 -4.76 -9.48 -6.76
C VAL A 151 -3.93 -10.50 -7.55
N GLN A 152 -3.13 -11.30 -6.88
CA GLN A 152 -2.30 -12.32 -7.53
C GLN A 152 -3.14 -13.33 -8.32
N VAL A 153 -4.23 -13.84 -7.76
CA VAL A 153 -5.08 -14.80 -8.47
C VAL A 153 -5.85 -14.14 -9.63
N LEU A 154 -6.22 -12.87 -9.51
CA LEU A 154 -6.83 -12.11 -10.61
C LEU A 154 -5.84 -11.87 -11.76
N LEU A 155 -4.60 -11.54 -11.45
CA LEU A 155 -3.53 -11.41 -12.44
C LEU A 155 -3.23 -12.75 -13.13
N LEU A 156 -3.23 -13.86 -12.37
CA LEU A 156 -3.12 -15.21 -12.93
C LEU A 156 -4.27 -15.52 -13.91
N GLU A 157 -5.49 -15.16 -13.52
CA GLU A 157 -6.67 -15.36 -14.40
C GLU A 157 -6.54 -14.54 -15.69
N LEU A 158 -6.13 -13.25 -15.57
CA LEU A 158 -5.91 -12.41 -16.74
C LEU A 158 -4.80 -12.96 -17.64
N ALA A 159 -3.69 -13.39 -17.07
CA ALA A 159 -2.54 -13.90 -17.81
C ALA A 159 -2.86 -15.20 -18.54
N ASN A 160 -3.54 -16.12 -17.87
CA ASN A 160 -3.84 -17.45 -18.42
C ASN A 160 -5.06 -17.50 -19.36
N ARG A 161 -5.60 -16.34 -19.75
CA ARG A 161 -6.66 -16.27 -20.78
C ARG A 161 -6.16 -16.64 -22.17
N SER A 162 -4.87 -16.48 -22.41
CA SER A 162 -4.19 -16.97 -23.62
C SER A 162 -4.03 -18.49 -23.51
N ASP A 163 -4.36 -19.19 -24.59
CA ASP A 163 -4.25 -20.66 -24.61
C ASP A 163 -2.77 -21.06 -24.70
N SER A 164 -2.15 -21.23 -23.55
CA SER A 164 -0.76 -21.69 -23.39
C SER A 164 -0.73 -22.98 -22.59
N GLY A 165 0.26 -23.82 -22.88
CA GLY A 165 0.46 -25.09 -22.17
C GLY A 165 0.88 -24.94 -20.71
N HIS A 166 1.35 -23.76 -20.31
CA HIS A 166 1.91 -23.49 -18.99
C HIS A 166 1.10 -22.43 -18.25
N ALA A 167 1.00 -22.57 -16.93
CA ALA A 167 0.46 -21.51 -16.09
C ALA A 167 1.43 -20.31 -16.08
N ALA A 168 0.88 -19.11 -16.12
CA ALA A 168 1.67 -17.89 -15.97
C ALA A 168 2.32 -17.84 -14.59
N GLU A 169 3.53 -17.33 -14.54
CA GLU A 169 4.20 -16.95 -13.30
C GLU A 169 4.11 -15.42 -13.15
N ILE A 170 3.39 -14.97 -12.12
CA ILE A 170 3.25 -13.54 -11.85
C ILE A 170 4.45 -13.08 -11.01
N PRO A 171 5.24 -12.10 -11.48
CA PRO A 171 6.33 -11.54 -10.69
C PRO A 171 5.84 -10.97 -9.37
N VAL A 172 6.61 -11.15 -8.29
CA VAL A 172 6.23 -10.69 -6.94
C VAL A 172 5.97 -9.19 -6.90
N TRP A 173 6.85 -8.39 -7.52
CA TRP A 173 6.69 -6.93 -7.60
C TRP A 173 5.37 -6.50 -8.27
N LEU A 174 4.87 -7.31 -9.21
CA LEU A 174 3.64 -6.99 -9.94
C LEU A 174 2.41 -7.19 -9.07
N SER A 175 2.31 -8.33 -8.40
CA SER A 175 1.20 -8.62 -7.46
C SER A 175 1.22 -7.68 -6.26
N ASP A 176 2.38 -7.43 -5.67
CA ASP A 176 2.56 -6.54 -4.54
C ASP A 176 2.28 -5.08 -4.91
N GLY A 177 2.83 -4.63 -6.03
CA GLY A 177 2.63 -3.26 -6.52
C GLY A 177 1.15 -2.93 -6.75
N PHE A 178 0.41 -3.80 -7.43
CA PHE A 178 -1.03 -3.62 -7.62
C PHE A 178 -1.80 -3.71 -6.31
N ALA A 179 -1.46 -4.63 -5.42
CA ALA A 179 -2.13 -4.75 -4.12
C ALA A 179 -1.99 -3.45 -3.31
N GLN A 180 -0.79 -2.88 -3.26
CA GLN A 180 -0.55 -1.62 -2.56
C GLN A 180 -1.21 -0.41 -3.24
N LEU A 181 -1.27 -0.39 -4.59
CA LEU A 181 -2.01 0.64 -5.32
C LEU A 181 -3.50 0.62 -4.96
N LEU A 182 -4.13 -0.56 -4.92
CA LEU A 182 -5.53 -0.70 -4.57
C LEU A 182 -5.78 -0.30 -3.11
N LEU A 183 -4.91 -0.69 -2.19
CA LEU A 183 -5.01 -0.31 -0.77
C LEU A 183 -4.85 1.20 -0.59
N ALA A 184 -3.86 1.82 -1.24
CA ALA A 184 -3.62 3.26 -1.12
C ALA A 184 -4.75 4.11 -1.70
N ALA A 185 -5.40 3.64 -2.78
CA ALA A 185 -6.49 4.37 -3.43
C ALA A 185 -7.84 4.23 -2.72
N ASN A 186 -8.09 3.10 -2.06
CA ASN A 186 -9.41 2.74 -1.55
C ASN A 186 -9.40 2.30 -0.08
N GLU A 187 -8.24 2.34 0.58
CA GLU A 187 -8.05 1.94 1.97
C GLU A 187 -8.73 0.60 2.34
N LEU A 188 -9.16 0.50 3.61
CA LEU A 188 -9.90 -0.67 4.09
C LEU A 188 -11.33 -0.79 3.52
N GLU A 189 -11.85 0.22 2.80
CA GLU A 189 -13.19 0.16 2.19
C GLU A 189 -13.37 -1.04 1.26
N ILE A 190 -12.27 -1.52 0.65
CA ILE A 190 -12.28 -2.73 -0.19
C ILE A 190 -12.71 -3.96 0.63
N ILE A 191 -12.34 -4.01 1.89
CA ILE A 191 -12.48 -5.18 2.77
C ILE A 191 -13.68 -5.05 3.70
N LEU A 192 -14.06 -3.81 4.06
CA LEU A 192 -15.14 -3.57 5.01
C LEU A 192 -16.49 -4.02 4.45
N PRO A 193 -17.37 -4.63 5.28
CA PRO A 193 -18.72 -4.92 4.89
C PRO A 193 -19.47 -3.60 4.58
N PRO A 194 -20.45 -3.63 3.63
CA PRO A 194 -21.29 -2.47 3.42
C PRO A 194 -22.00 -2.11 4.73
N PRO A 195 -22.21 -0.81 5.01
CA PRO A 195 -22.91 -0.39 6.20
C PRO A 195 -24.30 -1.06 6.24
N ARG A 196 -24.59 -1.79 7.32
CA ARG A 196 -25.91 -2.41 7.51
C ARG A 196 -26.90 -1.27 7.76
N PRO A 197 -28.03 -1.20 7.04
CA PRO A 197 -29.08 -0.28 7.40
C PRO A 197 -29.53 -0.66 8.82
N GLY A 198 -29.39 0.28 9.76
CA GLY A 198 -29.78 0.06 11.14
C GLY A 198 -31.28 -0.27 11.19
N THR A 199 -31.65 -1.29 11.96
CA THR A 199 -33.05 -1.71 12.18
C THR A 199 -33.90 -0.67 12.89
N ASN A 200 -33.31 0.39 13.42
CA ASN A 200 -33.96 1.55 14.00
C ASN A 200 -33.59 2.78 13.18
N GLY A 201 -34.57 3.28 12.43
CA GLY A 201 -34.43 4.41 11.55
C GLY A 201 -33.53 5.51 12.13
N LEU A 202 -32.66 6.09 11.29
CA LEU A 202 -31.90 7.30 11.57
C LEU A 202 -30.66 7.16 12.51
N LYS A 203 -29.74 6.26 12.18
CA LYS A 203 -28.33 6.60 12.31
C LYS A 203 -27.59 6.04 11.11
N LEU A 204 -27.58 6.79 10.03
CA LEU A 204 -26.47 6.80 9.10
C LEU A 204 -25.24 7.20 9.94
N ILE A 205 -24.55 6.22 10.50
CA ILE A 205 -23.13 6.41 10.81
C ILE A 205 -22.45 6.35 9.44
N SER A 206 -22.65 7.42 8.68
CA SER A 206 -21.71 7.86 7.69
C SER A 206 -20.47 8.26 8.48
N THR A 207 -19.65 7.30 8.84
CA THR A 207 -18.23 7.57 8.96
C THR A 207 -17.71 7.80 7.55
N SER A 208 -18.25 8.84 6.89
CA SER A 208 -17.49 9.57 5.92
C SER A 208 -16.42 10.31 6.72
N VAL A 209 -15.45 9.57 7.19
CA VAL A 209 -14.14 10.14 7.44
C VAL A 209 -13.82 10.76 6.08
N ASN A 210 -13.85 12.10 6.02
CA ASN A 210 -13.25 12.86 4.94
C ASN A 210 -11.75 12.61 4.99
N VAL A 211 -11.35 11.36 4.77
CA VAL A 211 -9.98 11.00 4.50
C VAL A 211 -9.71 11.65 3.16
N ARG A 212 -8.97 12.74 3.17
CA ARG A 212 -8.38 13.28 1.94
C ARG A 212 -7.75 12.09 1.24
N LYS A 213 -8.29 11.71 0.09
CA LYS A 213 -7.73 10.62 -0.72
C LYS A 213 -6.30 11.01 -1.02
N THR A 214 -5.38 10.48 -0.25
CA THR A 214 -3.95 10.72 -0.43
C THR A 214 -3.59 10.11 -1.78
N SER A 215 -2.84 10.82 -2.58
CA SER A 215 -2.33 10.26 -3.84
C SER A 215 -1.59 8.95 -3.54
N PRO A 216 -1.76 7.88 -4.35
CA PRO A 216 -1.01 6.63 -4.16
C PRO A 216 0.50 6.85 -4.06
N ILE A 217 1.04 7.85 -4.79
CA ILE A 217 2.46 8.26 -4.70
C ILE A 217 2.77 8.84 -3.33
N GLU A 218 1.95 9.78 -2.85
CA GLU A 218 2.18 10.44 -1.56
C GLU A 218 2.16 9.43 -0.41
N SER A 219 1.23 8.46 -0.47
CA SER A 219 1.16 7.37 0.49
C SER A 219 2.45 6.54 0.51
N ALA A 220 2.92 6.08 -0.65
CA ALA A 220 4.14 5.28 -0.75
C ALA A 220 5.40 6.08 -0.34
N CYS A 221 5.52 7.33 -0.82
CA CYS A 221 6.65 8.19 -0.47
C CYS A 221 6.70 8.50 1.04
N SER A 222 5.55 8.74 1.68
CA SER A 222 5.49 8.99 3.12
C SER A 222 5.90 7.76 3.95
N LYS A 223 5.51 6.56 3.52
CA LYS A 223 5.89 5.29 4.16
C LYS A 223 7.37 4.95 3.97
N LEU A 224 7.96 5.30 2.83
CA LEU A 224 9.39 5.17 2.61
C LEU A 224 10.22 6.04 3.55
N LYS A 225 9.61 7.10 4.11
CA LYS A 225 10.28 8.08 4.98
C LYS A 225 11.49 8.68 4.25
N SER A 226 12.67 8.57 4.60
CA SER A 226 13.85 9.07 3.88
C SER A 226 14.60 7.98 3.09
N ARG A 227 14.07 6.74 3.06
CA ARG A 227 14.72 5.63 2.36
C ARG A 227 14.47 5.72 0.86
N SER A 228 15.52 5.43 0.07
CA SER A 228 15.39 5.31 -1.38
C SER A 228 14.57 4.06 -1.74
N PRO A 229 13.68 4.13 -2.75
CA PRO A 229 13.08 2.93 -3.31
C PRO A 229 14.14 1.94 -3.80
N LEU A 230 13.78 0.65 -3.79
CA LEU A 230 14.64 -0.42 -4.29
C LEU A 230 14.89 -0.27 -5.80
N SER A 231 16.07 -0.68 -6.26
CA SER A 231 16.41 -0.79 -7.68
C SER A 231 15.53 -1.81 -8.40
N PHE A 232 15.51 -1.78 -9.73
CA PHE A 232 14.78 -2.78 -10.50
C PHE A 232 15.33 -4.20 -10.28
N TYR A 233 16.64 -4.32 -10.10
CA TYR A 233 17.28 -5.60 -9.80
C TYR A 233 16.77 -6.19 -8.47
N GLU A 234 16.75 -5.38 -7.39
CA GLU A 234 16.25 -5.82 -6.08
C GLU A 234 14.76 -6.15 -6.10
N LEU A 235 13.94 -5.41 -6.87
CA LEU A 235 12.53 -5.74 -7.07
C LEU A 235 12.34 -7.06 -7.83
N SER A 236 13.23 -7.35 -8.79
CA SER A 236 13.17 -8.56 -9.62
C SER A 236 13.57 -9.82 -8.86
N TRP A 237 14.49 -9.69 -7.91
CA TRP A 237 15.08 -10.79 -7.15
C TRP A 237 15.06 -10.48 -5.66
N PRO A 238 13.85 -10.53 -5.02
CA PRO A 238 13.79 -10.29 -3.58
C PRO A 238 14.63 -11.31 -2.82
N ALA A 239 15.55 -10.83 -1.98
CA ALA A 239 16.34 -11.67 -1.12
C ALA A 239 15.51 -12.19 0.07
N GLU A 240 15.92 -13.30 0.69
CA GLU A 240 15.18 -13.91 1.80
C GLU A 240 15.04 -12.98 3.01
N ASP A 241 16.04 -12.15 3.27
CA ASP A 241 16.05 -11.15 4.35
C ASP A 241 15.10 -9.97 4.11
N GLN A 242 14.63 -9.76 2.87
CA GLN A 242 13.64 -8.73 2.54
C GLN A 242 12.23 -9.03 3.10
N TRP A 243 12.02 -10.17 3.72
CA TRP A 243 10.76 -10.52 4.37
C TRP A 243 10.69 -10.15 5.87
N SER A 244 11.74 -9.53 6.42
CA SER A 244 11.62 -8.85 7.72
C SER A 244 10.67 -7.67 7.64
N ALA A 245 9.99 -7.32 8.73
CA ALA A 245 8.90 -6.32 8.71
C ALA A 245 9.29 -4.99 8.03
N ASP A 246 10.47 -4.44 8.36
CA ASP A 246 10.94 -3.16 7.81
C ASP A 246 11.37 -3.27 6.34
N ALA A 247 11.98 -4.37 5.94
CA ALA A 247 12.41 -4.59 4.57
C ALA A 247 11.23 -4.95 3.67
N ALA A 248 10.24 -5.68 4.19
CA ALA A 248 9.00 -5.96 3.48
C ALA A 248 8.22 -4.67 3.17
N GLU A 249 8.15 -3.72 4.12
CA GLU A 249 7.53 -2.41 3.88
C GLU A 249 8.25 -1.65 2.76
N LEU A 250 9.58 -1.63 2.77
CA LEU A 250 10.38 -1.01 1.71
C LEU A 250 10.09 -1.65 0.35
N TYR A 251 10.04 -2.99 0.29
CA TYR A 251 9.73 -3.73 -0.93
C TYR A 251 8.34 -3.38 -1.47
N HIS A 252 7.32 -3.45 -0.63
CA HIS A 252 5.94 -3.19 -1.01
C HIS A 252 5.72 -1.77 -1.55
N ASN A 253 6.29 -0.76 -0.87
CA ASN A 253 6.18 0.63 -1.31
C ASN A 253 7.00 0.88 -2.59
N SER A 254 8.16 0.26 -2.75
CA SER A 254 8.97 0.34 -3.97
C SER A 254 8.26 -0.32 -5.17
N ALA A 255 7.65 -1.49 -4.97
CA ALA A 255 6.85 -2.19 -5.98
C ALA A 255 5.61 -1.37 -6.38
N GLN A 256 4.94 -0.72 -5.42
CA GLN A 256 3.83 0.20 -5.68
C GLN A 256 4.23 1.34 -6.59
N LEU A 257 5.33 2.03 -6.27
CA LEU A 257 5.83 3.15 -7.06
C LEU A 257 6.26 2.70 -8.45
N PHE A 258 6.91 1.54 -8.57
CA PHE A 258 7.35 1.00 -9.85
C PHE A 258 6.17 0.68 -10.76
N VAL A 259 5.15 -0.06 -10.27
CA VAL A 259 3.92 -0.36 -11.03
C VAL A 259 3.20 0.92 -11.41
N TYR A 260 3.05 1.87 -10.48
CA TYR A 260 2.42 3.15 -10.75
C TYR A 260 3.13 3.89 -11.90
N GLN A 261 4.46 4.00 -11.86
CA GLN A 261 5.22 4.71 -12.90
C GLN A 261 5.14 4.02 -14.26
N LEU A 262 5.09 2.68 -14.30
CA LEU A 262 4.85 1.93 -15.55
C LEU A 262 3.47 2.23 -16.15
N LEU A 263 2.43 2.33 -15.31
CA LEU A 263 1.08 2.66 -15.76
C LEU A 263 0.96 4.11 -16.26
N GLN A 264 1.83 5.03 -15.83
CA GLN A 264 1.87 6.43 -16.29
C GLN A 264 2.56 6.61 -17.65
N LEU A 265 3.21 5.59 -18.19
CA LEU A 265 3.72 5.64 -19.57
C LEU A 265 2.55 5.81 -20.56
N LYS A 266 2.79 6.46 -21.70
CA LYS A 266 1.74 6.82 -22.68
C LYS A 266 0.78 5.67 -23.02
N GLU A 267 1.31 4.44 -23.12
CA GLU A 267 0.55 3.21 -23.36
C GLU A 267 0.78 2.17 -22.26
N GLY A 268 1.08 2.62 -21.04
CA GLY A 268 1.49 1.78 -19.93
C GLY A 268 0.47 0.69 -19.59
N GLN A 269 -0.82 1.02 -19.61
CA GLN A 269 -1.89 0.03 -19.38
C GLN A 269 -1.94 -1.03 -20.49
N ALA A 270 -1.78 -0.64 -21.75
CA ALA A 270 -1.74 -1.58 -22.88
C ALA A 270 -0.50 -2.49 -22.81
N CYS A 271 0.67 -1.91 -22.51
CA CYS A 271 1.90 -2.69 -22.27
C CYS A 271 1.75 -3.68 -21.10
N MET A 272 1.07 -3.26 -20.03
CA MET A 272 0.83 -4.14 -18.87
C MET A 272 -0.11 -5.30 -19.22
N ARG A 273 -1.18 -5.06 -19.98
CA ARG A 273 -2.04 -6.12 -20.52
C ARG A 273 -1.28 -7.07 -21.46
N ALA A 274 -0.42 -6.50 -22.30
CA ALA A 274 0.44 -7.30 -23.19
C ALA A 274 1.43 -8.15 -22.39
N LEU A 275 2.02 -7.62 -21.31
CA LEU A 275 2.85 -8.38 -20.39
C LEU A 275 2.09 -9.58 -19.84
N LEU A 276 0.92 -9.35 -19.23
CA LEU A 276 0.10 -10.43 -18.67
C LEU A 276 -0.19 -11.52 -19.72
N SER A 277 -0.56 -11.13 -20.94
CA SER A 277 -0.86 -12.12 -22.01
C SER A 277 0.35 -12.92 -22.49
N LYS A 278 1.56 -12.38 -22.34
CA LYS A 278 2.81 -13.04 -22.76
C LYS A 278 3.47 -13.87 -21.66
N LEU A 279 3.14 -13.61 -20.37
CA LEU A 279 3.72 -14.37 -19.25
C LEU A 279 3.62 -15.90 -19.44
N PRO A 280 2.48 -16.50 -19.80
CA PRO A 280 2.39 -17.95 -19.95
C PRO A 280 3.08 -18.48 -21.21
N GLN A 281 3.51 -17.61 -22.11
CA GLN A 281 4.20 -17.97 -23.36
C GLN A 281 5.73 -17.99 -23.19
N ARG A 282 6.23 -17.43 -22.11
CA ARG A 282 7.66 -17.27 -21.83
C ARG A 282 8.02 -17.96 -20.51
N LEU A 283 9.11 -18.68 -20.49
CA LEU A 283 9.65 -19.28 -19.26
C LEU A 283 10.25 -18.24 -18.29
N ASN A 284 10.55 -17.07 -18.83
CA ASN A 284 11.16 -15.99 -18.07
C ASN A 284 10.29 -14.73 -18.23
N TRP A 285 9.76 -14.23 -17.13
CA TRP A 285 8.92 -13.06 -17.11
C TRP A 285 9.66 -11.78 -17.58
N GLN A 286 11.00 -11.69 -17.41
CA GLN A 286 11.79 -10.54 -17.88
C GLN A 286 11.72 -10.41 -19.39
N LEU A 287 11.74 -11.52 -20.12
CA LEU A 287 11.58 -11.51 -21.58
C LEU A 287 10.16 -11.06 -21.96
N ALA A 288 9.14 -11.58 -21.27
CA ALA A 288 7.77 -11.12 -21.48
C ALA A 288 7.62 -9.62 -21.22
N PHE A 289 8.31 -9.08 -20.20
CA PHE A 289 8.33 -7.67 -19.87
C PHE A 289 8.98 -6.85 -21.01
N LEU A 290 10.19 -7.19 -21.43
CA LEU A 290 10.88 -6.49 -22.52
C LEU A 290 10.07 -6.52 -23.83
N ASP A 291 9.52 -7.68 -24.18
CA ASP A 291 8.66 -7.83 -25.37
C ASP A 291 7.38 -6.98 -25.30
N SER A 292 6.89 -6.67 -24.11
CA SER A 292 5.65 -5.92 -23.93
C SER A 292 5.87 -4.43 -23.82
N PHE A 293 6.99 -4.03 -23.25
CA PHE A 293 7.40 -2.66 -23.08
C PHE A 293 8.47 -2.23 -24.11
N GLN A 294 8.60 -2.97 -25.23
CA GLN A 294 9.59 -2.70 -26.28
C GLN A 294 9.65 -1.24 -26.77
N PRO A 295 8.56 -0.47 -26.86
CA PRO A 295 8.64 0.95 -27.24
C PRO A 295 9.44 1.79 -26.27
N TYR A 296 9.60 1.36 -25.03
CA TYR A 296 10.30 2.08 -23.96
C TYR A 296 11.64 1.46 -23.57
N PHE A 297 11.71 0.12 -23.56
CA PHE A 297 12.85 -0.63 -23.06
C PHE A 297 13.24 -1.74 -24.02
N GLN A 298 14.48 -1.72 -24.47
CA GLN A 298 15.03 -2.79 -25.33
C GLN A 298 15.86 -3.79 -24.53
N ARG A 299 16.44 -3.34 -23.41
CA ARG A 299 17.33 -4.14 -22.56
C ARG A 299 16.98 -3.88 -21.09
N ALA A 300 17.31 -4.83 -20.21
CA ALA A 300 17.11 -4.69 -18.78
C ALA A 300 17.80 -3.43 -18.19
N VAL A 301 18.97 -3.04 -18.73
CA VAL A 301 19.66 -1.82 -18.29
C VAL A 301 18.88 -0.54 -18.63
N ASP A 302 18.04 -0.56 -19.63
CA ASP A 302 17.22 0.60 -19.99
C ASP A 302 16.09 0.81 -18.96
N ILE A 303 15.56 -0.28 -18.41
CA ILE A 303 14.60 -0.27 -17.30
C ILE A 303 15.26 0.32 -16.05
N GLU A 304 16.47 -0.17 -15.73
CA GLU A 304 17.22 0.28 -14.56
C GLU A 304 17.50 1.78 -14.60
N LYS A 305 17.98 2.27 -15.75
CA LYS A 305 18.24 3.71 -15.97
C LYS A 305 16.97 4.55 -15.86
N TRP A 306 15.89 4.11 -16.51
CA TRP A 306 14.61 4.79 -16.45
C TRP A 306 14.09 4.84 -15.02
N TRP A 307 14.14 3.70 -14.30
CA TRP A 307 13.67 3.63 -12.93
C TRP A 307 14.50 4.48 -11.97
N ALA A 308 15.83 4.48 -12.11
CA ALA A 308 16.69 5.36 -11.33
C ALA A 308 16.35 6.84 -11.52
N LEU A 309 16.02 7.27 -12.76
CA LEU A 309 15.55 8.62 -13.02
C LEU A 309 14.20 8.90 -12.35
N GLN A 310 13.25 7.95 -12.39
CA GLN A 310 11.98 8.10 -11.69
C GLN A 310 12.17 8.25 -10.17
N ILE A 311 13.07 7.47 -9.57
CA ILE A 311 13.41 7.59 -8.13
C ILE A 311 13.89 9.01 -7.80
N VAL A 312 14.78 9.58 -8.61
CA VAL A 312 15.28 10.95 -8.43
C VAL A 312 14.13 11.98 -8.54
N HIS A 313 13.24 11.80 -9.51
CA HIS A 313 12.07 12.68 -9.66
C HIS A 313 11.09 12.57 -8.49
N LEU A 314 10.85 11.36 -7.99
CA LEU A 314 10.01 11.13 -6.81
C LEU A 314 10.61 11.78 -5.55
N GLY A 315 11.93 11.68 -5.37
CA GLY A 315 12.64 12.32 -4.26
C GLY A 315 12.51 13.85 -4.30
N ARG A 316 12.68 14.47 -5.47
CA ARG A 316 12.48 15.92 -5.64
C ARG A 316 11.03 16.34 -5.35
N ARG A 317 10.06 15.61 -5.89
CA ARG A 317 8.64 15.89 -5.69
C ARG A 317 8.24 15.80 -4.22
N ASN A 318 8.81 14.85 -3.50
CA ASN A 318 8.58 14.69 -2.06
C ASN A 318 9.18 15.86 -1.26
N MET A 319 10.34 16.36 -1.65
CA MET A 319 10.93 17.56 -1.04
C MET A 319 10.10 18.81 -1.34
N GLU A 320 9.59 18.98 -2.57
CA GLU A 320 8.75 20.11 -2.94
C GLU A 320 7.38 20.09 -2.24
N GLN A 321 6.82 18.91 -1.95
CA GLN A 321 5.55 18.76 -1.23
C GLN A 321 5.66 19.01 0.27
N HIS A 322 6.85 18.90 0.84
CA HIS A 322 7.09 19.19 2.26
C HIS A 322 7.56 20.60 2.51
N THR A 323 7.98 21.33 1.48
CA THR A 323 8.34 22.74 1.57
C THR A 323 7.09 23.61 1.33
N TRP A 324 6.90 24.62 2.18
CA TRP A 324 5.86 25.59 1.99
C TRP A 324 6.08 26.40 0.71
N SER A 325 4.98 26.91 0.14
CA SER A 325 5.09 27.87 -0.97
C SER A 325 5.87 29.12 -0.53
N PHE A 326 6.34 29.90 -1.51
CA PHE A 326 7.05 31.14 -1.23
C PHE A 326 6.24 32.06 -0.30
N ASP A 327 4.96 32.31 -0.63
CA ASP A 327 4.08 33.19 0.14
C ASP A 327 3.77 32.62 1.53
N GLU A 328 3.59 31.33 1.65
CA GLU A 328 3.36 30.68 2.94
C GLU A 328 4.63 30.70 3.80
N SER A 329 5.79 30.48 3.21
CA SER A 329 7.09 30.56 3.87
C SER A 329 7.36 31.98 4.39
N GLN A 330 7.06 32.99 3.59
CA GLN A 330 7.18 34.39 3.99
C GLN A 330 6.26 34.68 5.17
N ARG A 331 4.98 34.33 5.08
CA ARG A 331 4.01 34.55 6.16
C ARG A 331 4.42 33.84 7.45
N LYS A 332 4.87 32.56 7.35
CA LYS A 332 5.30 31.79 8.52
C LYS A 332 6.56 32.34 9.15
N LEU A 333 7.51 32.83 8.35
CA LEU A 333 8.69 33.50 8.86
C LEU A 333 8.32 34.84 9.57
N ASP A 334 7.42 35.58 8.97
CA ASP A 334 6.92 36.83 9.59
C ASP A 334 6.20 36.54 10.93
N GLU A 335 5.38 35.51 11.00
CA GLU A 335 4.70 35.09 12.23
C GLU A 335 5.71 34.70 13.34
N VAL A 336 6.77 33.99 13.01
CA VAL A 336 7.78 33.60 14.01
C VAL A 336 8.65 34.78 14.45
N LEU A 337 8.96 35.71 13.55
CA LEU A 337 9.73 36.93 13.88
C LEU A 337 8.97 37.95 14.71
N HIS A 338 7.71 37.68 15.01
CA HIS A 338 6.89 38.47 15.94
C HIS A 338 6.57 37.66 17.18
N ALA A 339 6.56 38.32 18.33
CA ALA A 339 6.16 37.74 19.61
C ALA A 339 4.85 38.40 20.11
N SER A 340 3.94 37.56 20.63
CA SER A 340 2.74 38.04 21.32
C SER A 340 3.13 38.37 22.75
N MET A 341 2.96 39.62 23.15
CA MET A 341 3.17 40.08 24.51
C MET A 341 1.86 40.57 25.14
N GLN A 342 1.69 40.27 26.41
CA GLN A 342 0.59 40.83 27.22
C GLN A 342 1.09 42.08 27.94
N ILE A 343 0.49 43.21 27.62
CA ILE A 343 0.78 44.50 28.31
C ILE A 343 -0.31 44.73 29.33
N HIS A 344 0.07 44.81 30.61
CA HIS A 344 -0.79 45.25 31.70
C HIS A 344 -0.68 46.75 31.82
N THR A 345 -1.71 47.50 31.40
CA THR A 345 -1.77 48.98 31.43
C THR A 345 -2.29 49.54 32.75
N GLY A 346 -2.84 48.71 33.66
CA GLY A 346 -3.34 49.11 34.96
C GLY A 346 -3.84 47.94 35.78
N GLN A 347 -4.10 48.16 37.09
CA GLN A 347 -4.52 47.10 38.04
C GLN A 347 -5.94 46.53 37.77
N ASP A 348 -6.77 47.19 36.95
CA ASP A 348 -8.17 46.82 36.69
C ASP A 348 -8.51 46.65 35.20
N GLU A 349 -7.54 46.73 34.28
CA GLU A 349 -7.81 46.54 32.85
C GLU A 349 -7.41 45.13 32.38
N LEU A 350 -8.26 44.56 31.48
CA LEU A 350 -7.97 43.28 30.81
C LEU A 350 -6.63 43.38 30.05
N PRO A 351 -5.76 42.38 30.15
CA PRO A 351 -4.47 42.40 29.48
C PRO A 351 -4.64 42.54 27.96
N LEU A 352 -4.02 43.56 27.40
CA LEU A 352 -4.03 43.81 25.96
C LEU A 352 -2.97 42.94 25.29
N HIS A 353 -3.42 42.07 24.35
CA HIS A 353 -2.50 41.29 23.53
C HIS A 353 -1.99 42.15 22.37
N THR A 354 -0.69 42.38 22.34
CA THR A 354 -0.05 43.09 21.23
C THR A 354 1.06 42.19 20.62
N THR A 355 1.26 42.31 19.32
CA THR A 355 2.35 41.66 18.61
C THR A 355 3.51 42.62 18.43
N VAL A 356 4.67 42.23 18.91
CA VAL A 356 5.91 43.03 18.82
C VAL A 356 6.97 42.28 18.02
N SER A 357 7.84 42.98 17.28
CA SER A 357 8.95 42.38 16.57
C SER A 357 9.99 41.81 17.54
N LEU A 358 10.74 40.78 17.13
CA LEU A 358 11.85 40.27 17.96
C LEU A 358 12.92 41.33 18.24
N SER A 359 13.14 42.28 17.34
CA SER A 359 14.03 43.42 17.56
C SER A 359 13.57 44.28 18.72
N ALA A 360 12.25 44.46 18.90
CA ALA A 360 11.69 45.19 20.07
C ALA A 360 11.89 44.38 21.36
N VAL A 361 11.71 43.06 21.33
CA VAL A 361 11.96 42.15 22.47
C VAL A 361 13.43 42.21 22.89
N ILE A 362 14.39 42.19 21.93
CA ILE A 362 15.82 42.31 22.19
C ILE A 362 16.16 43.66 22.82
N ARG A 363 15.52 44.76 22.38
CA ARG A 363 15.73 46.09 22.91
C ARG A 363 15.29 46.23 24.38
N ASP A 364 14.22 45.49 24.75
CA ASP A 364 13.68 45.47 26.14
C ASP A 364 14.28 44.33 26.98
N SER A 365 15.55 44.03 26.77
CA SER A 365 16.27 42.87 27.31
C SER A 365 16.48 42.84 28.84
N LYS A 366 15.94 43.78 29.58
CA LYS A 366 16.07 43.86 31.05
C LYS A 366 15.18 42.86 31.81
N ASN A 367 14.24 42.21 31.14
CA ASN A 367 13.28 41.29 31.75
C ASN A 367 13.63 39.81 31.43
N SER A 368 13.63 38.96 32.45
CA SER A 368 13.81 37.51 32.30
C SER A 368 12.81 36.86 31.33
N VAL A 369 11.61 37.45 31.21
CA VAL A 369 10.55 37.02 30.26
C VAL A 369 10.99 37.19 28.81
N SER A 370 11.87 38.17 28.49
CA SER A 370 12.38 38.37 27.14
C SER A 370 13.29 37.24 26.68
N SER A 371 14.14 36.69 27.56
CA SER A 371 15.05 35.60 27.24
C SER A 371 14.30 34.30 27.00
N GLU A 372 13.25 34.01 27.79
CA GLU A 372 12.40 32.83 27.59
C GLU A 372 11.64 32.89 26.26
N THR A 373 11.09 34.06 25.95
CA THR A 373 10.41 34.29 24.67
C THR A 373 11.36 34.09 23.48
N LEU A 374 12.58 34.58 23.54
CA LEU A 374 13.59 34.38 22.49
C LEU A 374 13.99 32.91 22.33
N LEU A 375 14.12 32.16 23.44
CA LEU A 375 14.37 30.71 23.38
C LEU A 375 13.26 29.92 22.68
N VAL A 376 11.99 30.30 22.94
CA VAL A 376 10.84 29.71 22.23
C VAL A 376 10.94 30.02 20.74
N LYS A 377 11.25 31.27 20.37
CA LYS A 377 11.38 31.68 18.97
C LYS A 377 12.55 31.03 18.23
N VAL A 378 13.67 30.78 18.89
CA VAL A 378 14.76 29.96 18.34
C VAL A 378 14.29 28.55 18.01
N ARG A 379 13.52 27.90 18.88
CA ARG A 379 12.95 26.57 18.61
C ARG A 379 11.95 26.61 17.45
N GLU A 380 11.11 27.63 17.39
CA GLU A 380 10.17 27.83 16.28
C GLU A 380 10.90 28.02 14.94
N LEU A 381 11.95 28.84 14.89
CA LEU A 381 12.80 29.02 13.71
C LEU A 381 13.51 27.73 13.30
N ALA A 382 14.02 26.95 14.26
CA ALA A 382 14.64 25.66 13.99
C ALA A 382 13.67 24.64 13.38
N MET A 383 12.41 24.60 13.86
CA MET A 383 11.36 23.77 13.27
C MET A 383 10.96 24.26 11.88
N LEU A 384 10.90 25.57 11.66
CA LEU A 384 10.54 26.18 10.39
C LEU A 384 11.56 25.88 9.29
N ARG A 385 12.84 25.74 9.65
CA ARG A 385 13.96 25.44 8.75
C ARG A 385 13.71 24.23 7.85
N SER A 386 13.03 23.20 8.35
CA SER A 386 12.78 21.96 7.61
C SER A 386 11.71 22.07 6.52
N ARG A 387 10.88 23.11 6.57
CA ARG A 387 9.71 23.28 5.68
C ARG A 387 9.71 24.54 4.86
N ILE A 388 10.59 25.48 5.17
CA ILE A 388 10.63 26.78 4.51
C ILE A 388 11.13 26.68 3.07
N ALA A 389 10.63 27.52 2.17
CA ALA A 389 11.08 27.60 0.79
C ALA A 389 12.59 27.85 0.73
N PRO A 390 13.32 27.24 -0.23
CA PRO A 390 14.79 27.32 -0.34
C PRO A 390 15.34 28.74 -0.39
N GLU A 391 14.54 29.70 -0.87
CA GLU A 391 14.88 31.11 -0.96
C GLU A 391 15.09 31.75 0.40
N PHE A 392 14.35 31.29 1.41
CA PHE A 392 14.40 31.81 2.78
C PHE A 392 15.35 31.01 3.69
N ALA A 393 15.77 29.81 3.30
CA ALA A 393 16.59 28.94 4.14
C ALA A 393 17.88 29.61 4.64
N PRO A 394 18.65 30.37 3.80
CA PRO A 394 19.85 31.08 4.26
C PRO A 394 19.53 32.20 5.29
N LEU A 395 18.37 32.82 5.18
CA LEU A 395 17.93 33.86 6.11
C LEU A 395 17.57 33.27 7.47
N VAL A 396 16.81 32.18 7.48
CA VAL A 396 16.44 31.48 8.72
C VAL A 396 17.70 31.03 9.47
N GLU A 397 18.69 30.52 8.77
CA GLU A 397 19.98 30.13 9.37
C GLU A 397 20.68 31.32 10.04
N LYS A 398 20.71 32.46 9.36
CA LYS A 398 21.32 33.68 9.92
C LYS A 398 20.55 34.20 11.13
N TYR A 399 19.21 34.22 11.11
CA TYR A 399 18.40 34.58 12.28
C TYR A 399 18.65 33.63 13.45
N LEU A 400 18.76 32.33 13.21
CA LEU A 400 19.09 31.34 14.24
C LEU A 400 20.45 31.61 14.87
N GLN A 401 21.49 31.74 14.06
CA GLN A 401 22.85 32.01 14.52
C GLN A 401 22.92 33.31 15.33
N LEU A 402 22.25 34.37 14.88
CA LEU A 402 22.19 35.66 15.58
C LEU A 402 21.55 35.55 16.95
N LEU A 403 20.39 34.88 17.02
CA LEU A 403 19.66 34.72 18.28
C LEU A 403 20.38 33.77 19.25
N GLU A 404 20.95 32.66 18.75
CA GLU A 404 21.72 31.73 19.57
C GLU A 404 22.96 32.41 20.15
N THR A 405 23.70 33.18 19.33
CA THR A 405 24.85 33.94 19.79
C THR A 405 24.47 35.01 20.83
N TYR A 406 23.31 35.65 20.67
CA TYR A 406 22.79 36.60 21.64
C TYR A 406 22.47 35.93 22.98
N LEU A 407 21.80 34.76 22.95
CA LEU A 407 21.37 34.01 24.13
C LEU A 407 22.50 33.32 24.89
N GLN A 408 23.66 33.11 24.27
CA GLN A 408 24.83 32.56 24.96
C GLN A 408 25.39 33.49 26.04
N HIS A 409 25.01 34.78 26.06
CA HIS A 409 25.49 35.76 27.02
C HIS A 409 24.36 36.10 28.00
N GLU A 410 24.52 35.74 29.27
CA GLU A 410 23.50 35.98 30.32
C GLU A 410 23.19 37.48 30.53
N SER A 411 24.14 38.38 30.22
CA SER A 411 23.97 39.84 30.37
C SER A 411 24.72 40.56 29.26
N PRO A 412 24.12 40.75 28.07
CA PRO A 412 24.78 41.41 26.97
C PRO A 412 25.02 42.90 27.28
N SER A 413 26.23 43.40 26.93
CA SER A 413 26.55 44.81 27.05
C SER A 413 25.66 45.68 26.12
N PRO A 414 25.40 46.97 26.45
CA PRO A 414 24.62 47.84 25.58
C PRO A 414 25.14 47.95 24.14
N ALA A 415 26.47 47.90 23.98
CA ALA A 415 27.13 47.92 22.67
C ALA A 415 26.78 46.64 21.88
N ARG A 416 26.76 45.48 22.54
CA ARG A 416 26.39 44.19 21.92
C ARG A 416 24.92 44.16 21.51
N VAL A 417 24.03 44.70 22.33
CA VAL A 417 22.63 44.81 21.98
C VAL A 417 22.41 45.64 20.72
N GLN A 418 23.14 46.77 20.61
CA GLN A 418 23.06 47.61 19.41
C GLN A 418 23.63 46.92 18.16
N GLU A 419 24.72 46.17 18.30
CA GLU A 419 25.28 45.37 17.21
C GLU A 419 24.27 44.32 16.70
N VAL A 420 23.66 43.57 17.62
CA VAL A 420 22.66 42.56 17.27
C VAL A 420 21.40 43.18 16.62
N LEU A 421 20.94 44.33 17.09
CA LEU A 421 19.84 45.08 16.47
C LEU A 421 20.19 45.55 15.06
N ALA A 422 21.40 46.02 14.82
CA ALA A 422 21.82 46.42 13.47
C ALA A 422 21.87 45.20 12.50
N GLN A 423 22.37 44.05 12.97
CA GLN A 423 22.34 42.82 12.18
C GLN A 423 20.92 42.35 11.93
N PHE A 424 19.99 42.52 12.88
CA PHE A 424 18.58 42.15 12.71
C PHE A 424 17.92 43.04 11.64
N GLU A 425 18.18 44.35 11.64
CA GLU A 425 17.68 45.28 10.63
C GLU A 425 18.22 44.97 9.23
N GLU A 426 19.51 44.57 9.13
CA GLU A 426 20.08 44.09 7.87
C GLU A 426 19.39 42.84 7.36
N LEU A 427 19.12 41.82 8.21
CA LEU A 427 18.41 40.62 7.85
C LEU A 427 16.97 40.88 7.42
N ASP A 428 16.27 41.78 8.08
CA ASP A 428 14.91 42.22 7.70
C ASP A 428 14.91 42.94 6.34
N ALA A 429 15.90 43.77 6.05
CA ALA A 429 16.07 44.37 4.73
C ALA A 429 16.35 43.32 3.65
N LEU A 430 17.22 42.35 3.92
CA LEU A 430 17.48 41.24 3.01
C LEU A 430 16.22 40.39 2.77
N ARG A 431 15.42 40.13 3.82
CA ARG A 431 14.15 39.43 3.72
C ARG A 431 13.18 40.11 2.76
N ALA A 432 13.07 41.45 2.83
CA ALA A 432 12.20 42.19 1.94
C ALA A 432 12.63 42.13 0.45
N LEU A 433 13.89 41.84 0.18
CA LEU A 433 14.43 41.73 -1.16
C LEU A 433 14.32 40.33 -1.77
N VAL A 434 13.94 39.28 -0.97
CA VAL A 434 13.81 37.92 -1.48
C VAL A 434 12.70 37.87 -2.54
N ARG A 435 12.98 37.21 -3.65
CA ARG A 435 12.04 37.01 -4.74
C ARG A 435 11.85 35.51 -5.02
N PRO A 436 10.65 35.07 -5.44
CA PRO A 436 10.44 33.71 -5.81
C PRO A 436 11.34 33.33 -7.01
N ARG A 437 11.95 32.14 -6.96
CA ARG A 437 12.66 31.61 -8.12
C ARG A 437 11.66 31.32 -9.23
N LEU A 438 11.94 31.82 -10.41
CA LEU A 438 11.20 31.43 -11.62
C LEU A 438 11.37 29.93 -11.79
N LYS A 439 10.27 29.16 -11.79
CA LYS A 439 10.33 27.75 -12.16
C LYS A 439 10.87 27.68 -13.58
N PRO A 440 11.90 26.89 -13.88
CA PRO A 440 12.27 26.65 -15.25
C PRO A 440 11.06 26.12 -15.97
N ASP A 441 10.61 26.81 -17.02
CA ASP A 441 9.52 26.36 -17.88
C ASP A 441 9.81 24.91 -18.27
N VAL A 442 8.87 24.02 -17.93
CA VAL A 442 8.90 22.64 -18.40
C VAL A 442 8.78 22.75 -19.92
N VAL A 443 9.90 22.64 -20.60
CA VAL A 443 9.96 22.51 -22.05
C VAL A 443 9.07 21.32 -22.41
N ARG A 444 7.83 21.62 -22.80
CA ARG A 444 6.96 20.64 -23.46
C ARG A 444 7.62 20.36 -24.81
N HIS A 445 8.40 19.29 -24.88
CA HIS A 445 8.77 18.73 -26.16
C HIS A 445 7.50 18.23 -26.85
N PRO A 446 7.32 18.58 -28.12
CA PRO A 446 6.16 18.24 -28.95
C PRO A 446 6.00 16.74 -29.17
#